data_33af4943318709344dccf78a316571e9
#
_entry.id   33af4943318709344dccf78a316571e9
#
_cell.length_a   1.000
_cell.length_b   1.000
_cell.length_c   1.000
_cell.angle_alpha   90.00
_cell.angle_beta   90.00
_cell.angle_gamma   90.00
#
_symmetry.space_group_name_H-M   'P 1'
#
loop_
_entity.id
_entity.type
_entity.pdbx_description
1 polymer ?
#
loop_
_entity_poly.entity_id
_entity_poly.type
_entity_poly.pdbx_seq_one_letter_code
_entity_poly.pdbx_strand_id
1 'polypeptide(L)'
;MGLFNKADKASTEALSKRGESHLAPRTFNMTIGGLEKALLKEFPAEDAEKWDRTGLLVGERSLPVTRVAVALDATPGAVAAAAEAGANVLLTHHPAFLEAPDAFAPEASALKSPGAVVWAAIRNQVALMDFHTALDVSPAAARVLPG
;
A
#
# COMPACT_ATOMS: atom_id res chain seq x y z
N MET A 1 2.41 4.79 21.59
CA MET A 1 3.22 5.45 20.56
C MET A 1 4.72 5.41 20.85
N GLY A 2 5.16 5.47 22.11
CA GLY A 2 6.58 5.41 22.44
C GLY A 2 7.29 4.15 22.01
N LEU A 3 6.65 3.00 22.14
CA LEU A 3 7.22 1.72 21.71
C LEU A 3 7.38 1.64 20.20
N PHE A 4 6.40 2.14 19.48
CA PHE A 4 6.38 2.18 18.02
C PHE A 4 7.49 3.08 17.48
N ASN A 5 7.63 4.28 18.05
CA ASN A 5 8.67 5.22 17.65
C ASN A 5 10.08 4.69 17.89
N LYS A 6 10.26 3.94 18.97
CA LYS A 6 11.56 3.36 19.33
C LYS A 6 11.97 2.28 18.33
N ALA A 7 11.06 1.40 17.95
CA ALA A 7 11.32 0.36 16.96
C ALA A 7 11.61 0.95 15.58
N ASP A 8 10.84 1.96 15.19
CA ASP A 8 11.00 2.62 13.90
C ASP A 8 12.37 3.33 13.81
N LYS A 9 12.75 4.02 14.86
CA LYS A 9 14.05 4.70 14.92
C LYS A 9 15.21 3.72 14.83
N ALA A 10 15.14 2.61 15.53
CA ALA A 10 16.18 1.58 15.50
C ALA A 10 16.31 0.96 14.11
N SER A 11 15.20 0.69 13.43
CA SER A 11 15.18 0.15 12.07
C SER A 11 15.79 1.13 11.08
N THR A 12 15.47 2.40 11.20
CA THR A 12 16.01 3.45 10.33
C THR A 12 17.51 3.59 10.48
N GLU A 13 18.00 3.57 11.71
CA GLU A 13 19.44 3.64 11.98
C GLU A 13 20.18 2.42 11.43
N ALA A 14 19.64 1.23 11.61
CA ALA A 14 20.25 0.00 11.11
C ALA A 14 20.33 0.00 9.57
N LEU A 15 19.30 0.43 8.89
CA LEU A 15 19.27 0.53 7.44
C LEU A 15 20.28 1.56 6.94
N SER A 16 20.38 2.70 7.59
CA SER A 16 21.32 3.74 7.26
C SER A 16 22.75 3.25 7.35
N LYS A 17 23.08 2.49 8.39
CA LYS A 17 24.41 1.94 8.58
C LYS A 17 24.81 0.87 7.57
N ARG A 18 23.84 0.13 7.05
CA ARG A 18 24.11 -0.97 6.12
C ARG A 18 24.39 -0.51 4.70
N GLY A 19 23.76 0.57 4.30
CA GLY A 19 23.80 0.96 2.90
C GLY A 19 23.63 2.45 2.72
N GLU A 20 24.36 3.22 3.48
CA GLU A 20 24.22 4.66 3.52
C GLU A 20 24.32 5.33 2.14
N SER A 21 25.09 4.77 1.21
CA SER A 21 25.20 5.30 -0.16
C SER A 21 23.96 5.03 -0.99
N HIS A 22 23.26 3.91 -0.72
CA HIS A 22 22.04 3.51 -1.43
C HIS A 22 20.78 3.98 -0.73
N LEU A 23 20.87 4.13 0.59
CA LEU A 23 19.77 4.42 1.46
C LEU A 23 19.81 5.84 2.00
N ALA A 24 20.66 6.69 1.41
CA ALA A 24 20.59 8.12 1.66
C ALA A 24 19.11 8.53 1.60
N PRO A 25 18.60 9.23 2.62
CA PRO A 25 17.17 9.49 2.72
C PRO A 25 16.64 10.13 1.45
N ARG A 26 15.90 9.33 0.71
CA ARG A 26 15.15 9.82 -0.43
C ARG A 26 13.86 10.35 0.14
N THR A 27 13.77 11.65 0.25
CA THR A 27 12.50 12.28 0.53
C THR A 27 11.63 12.07 -0.69
N PHE A 28 10.50 11.38 -0.51
CA PHE A 28 9.51 11.34 -1.55
C PHE A 28 8.90 12.71 -1.68
N ASN A 29 9.22 13.40 -2.76
CA ASN A 29 8.60 14.69 -3.07
C ASN A 29 7.30 14.47 -3.83
N MET A 30 6.49 13.50 -3.41
CA MET A 30 5.21 13.28 -4.03
C MET A 30 4.15 13.01 -2.99
N THR A 31 2.92 13.33 -3.36
CA THR A 31 1.74 13.00 -2.58
C THR A 31 1.25 11.60 -2.93
N ILE A 32 0.33 11.08 -2.11
CA ILE A 32 -0.32 9.81 -2.39
C ILE A 32 -1.03 9.86 -3.75
N GLY A 33 -1.69 10.97 -4.07
CA GLY A 33 -2.30 11.16 -5.39
C GLY A 33 -1.28 11.20 -6.52
N GLY A 34 -0.10 11.76 -6.26
CA GLY A 34 1.00 11.77 -7.22
C GLY A 34 1.54 10.37 -7.50
N LEU A 35 1.65 9.55 -6.46
CA LEU A 35 2.04 8.15 -6.60
C LEU A 35 1.00 7.38 -7.41
N GLU A 36 -0.26 7.54 -7.08
CA GLU A 36 -1.37 6.92 -7.83
C GLU A 36 -1.30 7.27 -9.31
N LYS A 37 -1.12 8.55 -9.60
CA LYS A 37 -1.05 9.05 -10.97
C LYS A 37 0.15 8.44 -11.73
N ALA A 38 1.30 8.36 -11.09
CA ALA A 38 2.49 7.77 -11.68
C ALA A 38 2.28 6.28 -11.99
N LEU A 39 1.67 5.54 -11.07
CA LEU A 39 1.39 4.13 -11.26
C LEU A 39 0.30 3.89 -12.31
N LEU A 40 -0.72 4.74 -12.35
CA LEU A 40 -1.77 4.65 -13.38
C LEU A 40 -1.22 4.92 -14.79
N LYS A 41 -0.14 5.65 -14.89
CA LYS A 41 0.54 5.88 -16.17
C LYS A 41 1.20 4.59 -16.67
N GLU A 42 1.77 3.80 -15.77
CA GLU A 42 2.40 2.51 -16.10
C GLU A 42 1.36 1.38 -16.24
N PHE A 43 0.31 1.44 -15.43
CA PHE A 43 -0.73 0.42 -15.36
C PHE A 43 -2.10 1.10 -15.48
N PRO A 44 -2.49 1.49 -16.72
CA PRO A 44 -3.73 2.25 -16.92
C PRO A 44 -4.97 1.51 -16.47
N ALA A 45 -5.89 2.22 -15.83
CA ALA A 45 -7.13 1.63 -15.35
C ALA A 45 -7.99 1.05 -16.49
N GLU A 46 -7.90 1.62 -17.68
CA GLU A 46 -8.61 1.11 -18.86
C GLU A 46 -8.12 -0.26 -19.31
N ASP A 47 -6.92 -0.67 -18.91
CA ASP A 47 -6.38 -2.00 -19.21
C ASP A 47 -6.86 -3.05 -18.22
N ALA A 48 -7.43 -2.64 -17.10
CA ALA A 48 -7.98 -3.56 -16.11
C ALA A 48 -9.30 -4.14 -16.55
N GLU A 49 -9.65 -5.30 -15.99
CA GLU A 49 -10.98 -5.87 -16.18
C GLU A 49 -12.05 -4.93 -15.64
N LYS A 50 -13.23 -4.96 -16.25
CA LYS A 50 -14.32 -4.03 -15.90
C LYS A 50 -14.82 -4.21 -14.46
N TRP A 51 -14.70 -5.42 -13.92
CA TRP A 51 -15.14 -5.73 -12.55
C TRP A 51 -14.09 -5.33 -11.51
N ASP A 52 -12.88 -4.98 -11.94
CA ASP A 52 -11.76 -4.71 -11.06
C ASP A 52 -11.78 -3.29 -10.51
N ARG A 53 -11.02 -3.07 -9.46
CA ARG A 53 -10.77 -1.74 -8.90
C ARG A 53 -9.29 -1.47 -8.98
N THR A 54 -8.91 -0.32 -9.48
CA THR A 54 -7.53 0.06 -9.74
C THR A 54 -7.24 1.41 -9.12
N GLY A 55 -6.12 1.50 -8.41
CA GLY A 55 -5.67 2.75 -7.80
C GLY A 55 -6.04 2.86 -6.33
N LEU A 56 -6.26 4.08 -5.88
CA LEU A 56 -6.52 4.38 -4.47
C LEU A 56 -7.94 3.99 -4.07
N LEU A 57 -8.06 3.14 -3.05
CA LEU A 57 -9.35 2.74 -2.50
C LEU A 57 -9.63 3.40 -1.15
N VAL A 58 -8.60 3.64 -0.34
CA VAL A 58 -8.71 4.26 0.97
C VAL A 58 -7.55 5.23 1.13
N GLY A 59 -7.84 6.43 1.57
CA GLY A 59 -6.79 7.39 1.88
C GLY A 59 -7.02 8.78 1.31
N GLU A 60 -6.13 9.67 1.65
CA GLU A 60 -6.19 11.06 1.26
C GLU A 60 -5.07 11.38 0.27
N ARG A 61 -5.45 11.79 -0.94
CA ARG A 61 -4.51 12.03 -2.03
C ARG A 61 -3.54 13.17 -1.78
N SER A 62 -3.91 14.12 -0.94
CA SER A 62 -3.10 15.31 -0.68
C SER A 62 -1.93 15.07 0.27
N LEU A 63 -1.94 13.97 1.02
CA LEU A 63 -0.88 13.67 1.98
C LEU A 63 0.42 13.29 1.28
N PRO A 64 1.57 13.74 1.81
CA PRO A 64 2.86 13.31 1.27
C PRO A 64 3.11 11.83 1.59
N VAL A 65 3.74 11.13 0.65
CA VAL A 65 4.16 9.75 0.87
C VAL A 65 5.37 9.75 1.81
N THR A 66 5.30 8.98 2.87
CA THR A 66 6.43 8.78 3.77
C THR A 66 7.22 7.51 3.42
N ARG A 67 6.50 6.43 3.20
CA ARG A 67 7.08 5.15 2.81
C ARG A 67 5.97 4.29 2.19
N VAL A 68 6.34 3.49 1.20
CA VAL A 68 5.41 2.56 0.55
C VAL A 68 5.76 1.14 1.01
N ALA A 69 4.78 0.44 1.54
CA ALA A 69 4.87 -1.00 1.79
C ALA A 69 4.17 -1.74 0.66
N VAL A 70 4.67 -2.90 0.29
CA VAL A 70 4.11 -3.72 -0.79
C VAL A 70 3.73 -5.08 -0.24
N ALA A 71 2.56 -5.57 -0.59
CA ALA A 71 2.08 -6.89 -0.22
C ALA A 71 1.22 -7.48 -1.34
N LEU A 72 1.00 -8.77 -1.30
CA LEU A 72 0.10 -9.44 -2.24
C LEU A 72 -1.35 -9.08 -1.92
N ASP A 73 -1.73 -9.20 -0.67
CA ASP A 73 -3.09 -9.00 -0.19
C ASP A 73 -3.19 -7.86 0.82
N ALA A 74 -4.30 -7.13 0.76
CA ALA A 74 -4.65 -6.14 1.76
C ALA A 74 -5.39 -6.83 2.90
N THR A 75 -4.69 -7.04 4.01
CA THR A 75 -5.25 -7.62 5.23
C THR A 75 -5.03 -6.68 6.40
N PRO A 76 -5.80 -6.80 7.50
CA PRO A 76 -5.52 -5.99 8.68
C PRO A 76 -4.08 -6.15 9.18
N GLY A 77 -3.54 -7.37 9.12
CA GLY A 77 -2.16 -7.64 9.50
C GLY A 77 -1.14 -6.93 8.61
N ALA A 78 -1.38 -6.91 7.30
CA ALA A 78 -0.51 -6.21 6.35
C ALA A 78 -0.54 -4.70 6.58
N VAL A 79 -1.72 -4.15 6.88
CA VAL A 79 -1.87 -2.73 7.22
C VAL A 79 -1.10 -2.39 8.48
N ALA A 80 -1.24 -3.21 9.52
CA ALA A 80 -0.52 -3.01 10.77
C ALA A 80 0.99 -3.08 10.58
N ALA A 81 1.46 -4.05 9.80
CA ALA A 81 2.89 -4.19 9.50
C ALA A 81 3.42 -3.00 8.70
N ALA A 82 2.65 -2.49 7.74
CA ALA A 82 3.01 -1.30 6.99
C ALA A 82 3.16 -0.09 7.92
N ALA A 83 2.18 0.13 8.79
CA ALA A 83 2.21 1.23 9.75
C ALA A 83 3.42 1.11 10.70
N GLU A 84 3.70 -0.09 11.17
CA GLU A 84 4.82 -0.37 12.04
C GLU A 84 6.16 -0.09 11.36
N ALA A 85 6.24 -0.31 10.07
CA ALA A 85 7.42 0.00 9.27
C ALA A 85 7.53 1.49 8.87
N GLY A 86 6.60 2.32 9.32
CA GLY A 86 6.59 3.75 9.01
C GLY A 86 5.98 4.09 7.66
N ALA A 87 5.29 3.14 7.03
CA ALA A 87 4.64 3.37 5.74
C ALA A 87 3.27 4.03 5.93
N ASN A 88 2.93 4.95 5.06
CA ASN A 88 1.59 5.50 4.98
C ASN A 88 0.85 5.12 3.69
N VAL A 89 1.47 4.22 2.89
CA VAL A 89 0.84 3.61 1.73
C VAL A 89 1.11 2.11 1.76
N LEU A 90 0.06 1.32 1.61
CA LEU A 90 0.16 -0.12 1.36
C LEU A 90 -0.30 -0.36 -0.08
N LEU A 91 0.63 -0.76 -0.91
CA LEU A 91 0.39 -1.09 -2.30
C LEU A 91 0.25 -2.59 -2.43
N THR A 92 -0.88 -3.07 -2.95
CA THR A 92 -1.15 -4.49 -3.08
C THR A 92 -1.48 -4.87 -4.51
N HIS A 93 -1.31 -6.15 -4.82
CA HIS A 93 -1.73 -6.72 -6.09
C HIS A 93 -3.25 -6.91 -6.11
N HIS A 94 -3.79 -7.56 -5.07
CA HIS A 94 -5.23 -7.76 -4.95
C HIS A 94 -5.89 -6.55 -4.27
N PRO A 95 -7.03 -6.09 -4.78
CA PRO A 95 -7.71 -4.97 -4.14
C PRO A 95 -8.24 -5.33 -2.75
N ALA A 96 -8.34 -4.33 -1.89
CA ALA A 96 -8.88 -4.51 -0.55
C ALA A 96 -10.33 -4.96 -0.58
N PHE A 97 -11.06 -4.57 -1.61
CA PHE A 97 -12.42 -5.00 -1.85
C PHE A 97 -12.79 -4.78 -3.32
N LEU A 98 -13.71 -5.58 -3.82
CA LEU A 98 -14.33 -5.37 -5.12
C LEU A 98 -15.68 -4.68 -4.95
N GLU A 99 -16.43 -5.10 -3.93
CA GLU A 99 -17.65 -4.43 -3.52
C GLU A 99 -17.40 -3.68 -2.23
N ALA A 100 -17.92 -2.47 -2.12
CA ALA A 100 -17.78 -1.68 -0.92
C ALA A 100 -18.38 -2.42 0.28
N PRO A 101 -17.67 -2.49 1.40
CA PRO A 101 -18.17 -3.18 2.58
C PRO A 101 -19.37 -2.47 3.21
N ASP A 102 -20.28 -3.24 3.78
CA ASP A 102 -21.47 -2.70 4.45
C ASP A 102 -21.16 -2.11 5.82
N ALA A 103 -20.08 -2.57 6.43
CA ALA A 103 -19.67 -2.12 7.77
C ALA A 103 -18.14 -2.06 7.86
N PHE A 104 -17.66 -1.12 8.64
CA PHE A 104 -16.24 -0.92 8.89
C PHE A 104 -15.99 -1.17 10.38
N ALA A 105 -15.54 -2.36 10.72
CA ALA A 105 -15.33 -2.77 12.10
C ALA A 105 -14.12 -3.71 12.21
N PRO A 106 -13.40 -3.64 13.36
CA PRO A 106 -12.26 -4.52 13.58
C PRO A 106 -12.71 -5.91 14.03
N GLU A 107 -13.02 -6.78 13.09
CA GLU A 107 -13.43 -8.14 13.41
C GLU A 107 -12.20 -9.05 13.49
N ALA A 108 -11.92 -9.56 14.68
CA ALA A 108 -10.74 -10.36 14.95
C ALA A 108 -10.66 -11.66 14.14
N SER A 109 -11.80 -12.23 13.77
CA SER A 109 -11.85 -13.51 13.07
C SER A 109 -11.78 -13.38 11.54
N ALA A 110 -11.87 -12.17 11.02
CA ALA A 110 -12.03 -11.94 9.59
C ALA A 110 -10.73 -11.49 8.95
N LEU A 111 -9.82 -12.43 8.72
CA LEU A 111 -8.52 -12.17 8.10
C LEU A 111 -8.61 -11.41 6.78
N LYS A 112 -9.71 -11.56 6.06
CA LYS A 112 -9.92 -10.94 4.75
C LYS A 112 -11.22 -10.16 4.68
N SER A 113 -11.78 -9.76 5.82
CA SER A 113 -12.98 -8.92 5.81
C SER A 113 -12.65 -7.54 5.25
N PRO A 114 -13.27 -7.14 4.14
CA PRO A 114 -13.01 -5.82 3.56
C PRO A 114 -13.27 -4.68 4.55
N GLY A 115 -14.30 -4.79 5.37
CA GLY A 115 -14.60 -3.77 6.37
C GLY A 115 -13.53 -3.64 7.44
N ALA A 116 -12.96 -4.76 7.88
CA ALA A 116 -11.87 -4.77 8.85
C ALA A 116 -10.59 -4.17 8.25
N VAL A 117 -10.31 -4.45 6.98
CA VAL A 117 -9.15 -3.89 6.28
C VAL A 117 -9.27 -2.36 6.18
N VAL A 118 -10.43 -1.86 5.77
CA VAL A 118 -10.68 -0.42 5.66
C VAL A 118 -10.58 0.24 7.04
N TRP A 119 -11.16 -0.39 8.07
CA TRP A 119 -11.06 0.11 9.43
C TRP A 119 -9.60 0.22 9.87
N ALA A 120 -8.81 -0.83 9.65
CA ALA A 120 -7.38 -0.84 10.00
C ALA A 120 -6.62 0.26 9.25
N ALA A 121 -6.90 0.44 7.97
CA ALA A 121 -6.25 1.44 7.15
C ALA A 121 -6.52 2.86 7.66
N ILE A 122 -7.76 3.17 7.95
CA ILE A 122 -8.15 4.49 8.47
C ILE A 122 -7.54 4.72 9.85
N ARG A 123 -7.64 3.72 10.73
CA ARG A 123 -7.11 3.82 12.09
C ARG A 123 -5.60 4.01 12.12
N ASN A 124 -4.88 3.34 11.24
CA ASN A 124 -3.42 3.41 11.17
C ASN A 124 -2.91 4.49 10.21
N GLN A 125 -3.81 5.22 9.57
CA GLN A 125 -3.45 6.25 8.60
C GLN A 125 -2.58 5.71 7.47
N VAL A 126 -2.95 4.54 6.96
CA VAL A 126 -2.29 3.90 5.82
C VAL A 126 -3.24 3.92 4.63
N ALA A 127 -2.83 4.53 3.55
CA ALA A 127 -3.61 4.52 2.32
C ALA A 127 -3.52 3.14 1.65
N LEU A 128 -4.62 2.68 1.10
CA LEU A 128 -4.67 1.42 0.35
C LEU A 128 -4.79 1.69 -1.13
N MET A 129 -3.89 1.09 -1.90
CA MET A 129 -3.81 1.25 -3.33
C MET A 129 -3.50 -0.11 -3.96
N ASP A 130 -4.15 -0.45 -5.06
CA ASP A 130 -3.89 -1.71 -5.73
C ASP A 130 -3.77 -1.57 -7.24
N PHE A 131 -3.00 -2.49 -7.81
CA PHE A 131 -2.87 -2.66 -9.24
C PHE A 131 -2.91 -4.15 -9.52
N HIS A 132 -4.05 -4.65 -9.96
CA HIS A 132 -4.34 -6.07 -10.12
C HIS A 132 -4.31 -6.49 -11.59
N THR A 133 -5.44 -6.49 -12.27
CA THR A 133 -5.50 -6.94 -13.65
C THR A 133 -4.81 -5.99 -14.63
N ALA A 134 -4.76 -4.70 -14.33
CA ALA A 134 -3.98 -3.75 -15.12
C ALA A 134 -2.48 -4.06 -15.07
N LEU A 135 -1.99 -4.50 -13.92
CA LEU A 135 -0.61 -4.94 -13.77
C LEU A 135 -0.37 -6.24 -14.54
N ASP A 136 -1.29 -7.20 -14.42
CA ASP A 136 -1.15 -8.53 -15.02
C ASP A 136 -0.99 -8.48 -16.55
N VAL A 137 -1.62 -7.53 -17.21
CA VAL A 137 -1.54 -7.37 -18.67
C VAL A 137 -0.43 -6.41 -19.10
N SER A 138 0.31 -5.85 -18.15
CA SER A 138 1.34 -4.87 -18.44
C SER A 138 2.63 -5.52 -19.02
N PRO A 139 3.43 -4.76 -19.76
CA PRO A 139 4.75 -5.24 -20.21
C PRO A 139 5.69 -5.59 -19.06
N ALA A 140 5.53 -4.93 -17.91
CA ALA A 140 6.35 -5.22 -16.73
C ALA A 140 6.07 -6.63 -16.18
N ALA A 141 4.79 -7.04 -16.12
CA ALA A 141 4.42 -8.39 -15.68
C ALA A 141 4.95 -9.46 -16.64
N ALA A 142 4.91 -9.20 -17.93
CA ALA A 142 5.41 -10.14 -18.93
C ALA A 142 6.91 -10.44 -18.78
N ARG A 143 7.69 -9.51 -18.22
CA ARG A 143 9.12 -9.71 -17.97
C ARG A 143 9.39 -10.50 -16.70
N VAL A 144 8.50 -10.43 -15.72
CA VAL A 144 8.69 -11.04 -14.41
C VAL A 144 8.03 -12.40 -14.32
N LEU A 145 6.88 -12.56 -14.97
CA LEU A 145 6.10 -13.78 -14.97
C LEU A 145 6.36 -14.54 -16.28
N PRO A 146 7.17 -15.61 -16.23
CA PRO A 146 7.37 -16.43 -17.43
C PRO A 146 6.03 -17.00 -17.85
N GLY A 147 5.64 -16.67 -19.01
CA GLY A 147 4.37 -16.91 -19.61
C GLY A 147 3.86 -18.26 -19.82
#